data_e9c821458885f61b08bc6abf0acbe3cd
#
_entry.id   e9c821458885f61b08bc6abf0acbe3cd
#
_cell.length_a   1.000
_cell.length_b   1.000
_cell.length_c   1.000
_cell.angle_alpha   90.00
_cell.angle_beta   90.00
_cell.angle_gamma   90.00
#
_symmetry.space_group_name_H-M   'P 1'
#
loop_
_entity.id
_entity.type
_entity.pdbx_description
1 polymer ?
#
loop_
_entity_poly.entity_id
_entity_poly.type
_entity_poly.pdbx_seq_one_letter_code
_entity_poly.pdbx_strand_id
1 'polypeptide(L)'
;MKKIVSILSTIFLLSATLSSCTDLEENPYSSIPSDEFFNNEEEFLMSAGRIYAYLVRYTCYRCIWGTISVSTDEAVSPLREGNQWVDDGVWRDMHAHTWNSQMQDLQTIWEFLFGGISLCNQILYEFDQSSVDFEAKPSLVAEVLVMRAWFYLNAMDLFGNVPFTTDFSDT
;
A
#
# COMPACT_ATOMS: atom_id res chain seq x y z
N MET A 1 6.70 69.08 -2.99
CA MET A 1 7.85 68.23 -3.30
C MET A 1 8.15 67.17 -2.22
N LYS A 2 8.32 67.54 -0.94
CA LYS A 2 8.63 66.56 0.14
C LYS A 2 7.61 65.42 0.30
N LYS A 3 6.31 65.65 0.17
CA LYS A 3 5.25 64.62 0.25
C LYS A 3 5.30 63.61 -0.91
N ILE A 4 5.60 64.06 -2.14
CA ILE A 4 5.70 63.21 -3.33
C ILE A 4 6.91 62.32 -3.24
N VAL A 5 8.05 62.81 -2.75
CA VAL A 5 9.26 62.03 -2.53
C VAL A 5 9.04 60.96 -1.45
N SER A 6 8.32 61.29 -0.37
CA SER A 6 7.97 60.35 0.68
C SER A 6 7.07 59.19 0.14
N ILE A 7 6.06 59.51 -0.67
CA ILE A 7 5.16 58.50 -1.25
C ILE A 7 5.91 57.60 -2.24
N LEU A 8 6.77 58.13 -3.09
CA LEU A 8 7.61 57.38 -4.00
C LEU A 8 8.60 56.44 -3.27
N SER A 9 9.20 56.93 -2.16
CA SER A 9 10.07 56.14 -1.32
C SER A 9 9.33 54.98 -0.66
N THR A 10 8.09 55.20 -0.19
CA THR A 10 7.28 54.16 0.45
C THR A 10 6.86 53.08 -0.56
N ILE A 11 6.47 53.47 -1.80
CA ILE A 11 6.13 52.55 -2.89
C ILE A 11 7.33 51.72 -3.31
N PHE A 12 8.51 52.33 -3.38
CA PHE A 12 9.76 51.62 -3.70
C PHE A 12 10.17 50.61 -2.61
N LEU A 13 10.01 50.97 -1.31
CA LEU A 13 10.21 50.00 -0.23
C LEU A 13 9.20 48.84 -0.24
N LEU A 14 7.93 49.11 -0.56
CA LEU A 14 6.91 48.08 -0.64
C LEU A 14 7.14 47.10 -1.82
N SER A 15 7.67 47.58 -2.95
CA SER A 15 7.99 46.73 -4.09
C SER A 15 9.20 45.82 -3.87
N ALA A 16 10.14 46.25 -3.02
CA ALA A 16 11.32 45.44 -2.69
C ALA A 16 11.03 44.24 -1.77
N THR A 17 9.88 44.25 -1.06
CA THR A 17 9.47 43.13 -0.18
C THR A 17 8.70 42.01 -0.93
N LEU A 18 8.38 42.20 -2.22
CA LEU A 18 7.64 41.21 -3.02
C LEU A 18 8.55 40.23 -3.77
N SER A 19 9.87 40.38 -3.74
CA SER A 19 10.80 39.38 -4.23
C SER A 19 11.03 38.30 -3.16
N SER A 20 9.99 37.55 -2.84
CA SER A 20 10.14 36.26 -2.15
C SER A 20 10.81 35.29 -3.12
N CYS A 21 11.91 34.67 -2.70
CA CYS A 21 12.47 33.54 -3.44
C CYS A 21 11.42 32.45 -3.53
N THR A 22 10.78 32.32 -4.68
CA THR A 22 9.88 31.23 -5.01
C THR A 22 10.66 30.19 -5.81
N ASP A 23 11.70 29.64 -5.21
CA ASP A 23 12.21 28.38 -5.69
C ASP A 23 11.30 27.29 -5.11
N LEU A 24 10.40 26.80 -5.95
CA LEU A 24 9.44 25.75 -5.65
C LEU A 24 9.90 24.39 -6.19
N GLU A 25 11.16 24.26 -6.60
CA GLU A 25 11.72 22.95 -6.92
C GLU A 25 11.83 22.13 -5.63
N GLU A 26 10.87 21.19 -5.49
CA GLU A 26 10.91 20.19 -4.44
C GLU A 26 12.03 19.20 -4.76
N ASN A 27 13.09 19.20 -3.98
CA ASN A 27 14.08 18.14 -3.96
C ASN A 27 13.74 17.18 -2.81
N PRO A 28 12.98 16.11 -3.05
CA PRO A 28 12.63 15.16 -2.01
C PRO A 28 13.88 14.38 -1.57
N TYR A 29 14.35 14.61 -0.35
CA TYR A 29 15.51 13.90 0.21
C TYR A 29 15.21 12.44 0.63
N SER A 30 13.94 12.05 0.69
CA SER A 30 13.50 10.76 1.23
C SER A 30 12.67 9.92 0.27
N SER A 31 12.41 10.41 -0.94
CA SER A 31 11.67 9.67 -1.98
C SER A 31 12.30 9.93 -3.35
N ILE A 32 12.37 8.90 -4.16
CA ILE A 32 12.78 9.03 -5.56
C ILE A 32 11.51 9.35 -6.35
N PRO A 33 11.47 10.43 -7.15
CA PRO A 33 10.34 10.71 -8.04
C PRO A 33 10.08 9.53 -8.97
N SER A 34 8.81 9.23 -9.27
CA SER A 34 8.43 8.07 -10.08
C SER A 34 8.94 8.13 -11.51
N ASP A 35 9.19 9.32 -12.04
CA ASP A 35 9.78 9.57 -13.36
C ASP A 35 11.31 9.37 -13.40
N GLU A 36 11.95 9.31 -12.23
CA GLU A 36 13.37 9.00 -12.05
C GLU A 36 13.62 7.55 -11.63
N PHE A 37 12.58 6.71 -11.54
CA PHE A 37 12.67 5.31 -11.15
C PHE A 37 12.49 4.39 -12.38
N PHE A 38 12.93 3.15 -12.30
CA PHE A 38 12.94 2.17 -13.40
C PHE A 38 13.95 2.45 -14.51
N ASN A 39 15.15 2.89 -14.14
CA ASN A 39 16.27 3.14 -15.07
C ASN A 39 17.23 1.95 -15.21
N ASN A 40 17.14 0.96 -14.36
CA ASN A 40 18.03 -0.21 -14.34
C ASN A 40 17.34 -1.42 -13.71
N GLU A 41 17.91 -2.62 -13.93
CA GLU A 41 17.40 -3.90 -13.44
C GLU A 41 17.22 -3.93 -11.91
N GLU A 42 18.12 -3.30 -11.15
CA GLU A 42 18.05 -3.30 -9.68
C GLU A 42 16.80 -2.59 -9.17
N GLU A 43 16.37 -1.51 -9.82
CA GLU A 43 15.16 -0.77 -9.46
C GLU A 43 13.89 -1.60 -9.73
N PHE A 44 13.87 -2.38 -10.81
CA PHE A 44 12.79 -3.34 -11.07
C PHE A 44 12.73 -4.43 -10.01
N LEU A 45 13.88 -4.99 -9.62
CA LEU A 45 13.98 -5.99 -8.55
C LEU A 45 13.52 -5.42 -7.21
N MET A 46 13.91 -4.18 -6.88
CA MET A 46 13.45 -3.51 -5.66
C MET A 46 11.93 -3.30 -5.67
N SER A 47 11.35 -2.92 -6.80
CA SER A 47 9.91 -2.73 -6.93
C SER A 47 9.15 -4.05 -6.73
N ALA A 48 9.57 -5.13 -7.38
CA ALA A 48 8.97 -6.45 -7.17
C ALA A 48 9.16 -6.94 -5.73
N GLY A 49 10.28 -6.63 -5.10
CA GLY A 49 10.58 -6.95 -3.70
C GLY A 49 9.57 -6.36 -2.71
N ARG A 50 8.90 -5.26 -3.05
CA ARG A 50 7.82 -4.67 -2.23
C ARG A 50 6.68 -5.64 -1.96
N ILE A 51 6.38 -6.54 -2.90
CA ILE A 51 5.32 -7.56 -2.75
C ILE A 51 5.68 -8.51 -1.61
N TYR A 52 6.93 -8.97 -1.53
CA TYR A 52 7.39 -9.87 -0.47
C TYR A 52 7.41 -9.18 0.90
N ALA A 53 7.82 -7.92 0.95
CA ALA A 53 7.72 -7.13 2.17
C ALA A 53 6.25 -6.97 2.62
N TYR A 54 5.34 -6.81 1.67
CA TYR A 54 3.90 -6.71 1.93
C TYR A 54 3.33 -8.02 2.49
N LEU A 55 3.83 -9.18 2.03
CA LEU A 55 3.39 -10.50 2.49
C LEU A 55 3.65 -10.79 3.97
N VAL A 56 4.53 -10.04 4.64
CA VAL A 56 4.74 -10.19 6.09
C VAL A 56 3.42 -10.01 6.86
N ARG A 57 2.49 -9.22 6.36
CA ARG A 57 1.16 -9.03 6.95
C ARG A 57 0.31 -10.31 6.95
N TYR A 58 0.58 -11.27 6.05
CA TYR A 58 -0.12 -12.56 6.01
C TYR A 58 0.01 -13.33 7.33
N THR A 59 1.19 -13.30 7.95
CA THR A 59 1.53 -14.03 9.17
C THR A 59 1.13 -13.31 10.47
N CYS A 60 0.56 -12.11 10.35
CA CYS A 60 0.02 -11.37 11.50
C CYS A 60 -1.12 -12.16 12.15
N TYR A 61 -1.16 -12.16 13.49
CA TYR A 61 -2.17 -12.91 14.26
C TYR A 61 -3.62 -12.45 13.98
N ARG A 62 -3.83 -11.19 13.61
CA ARG A 62 -5.13 -10.61 13.22
C ARG A 62 -5.29 -10.49 11.69
N CYS A 63 -4.54 -11.25 10.92
CA CYS A 63 -4.66 -11.34 9.48
C CYS A 63 -5.03 -12.78 9.09
N ILE A 64 -4.73 -13.20 7.85
CA ILE A 64 -5.21 -14.48 7.29
C ILE A 64 -4.81 -15.65 8.19
N TRP A 65 -3.52 -15.78 8.53
CA TRP A 65 -3.03 -16.93 9.27
C TRP A 65 -3.72 -17.12 10.62
N GLY A 66 -3.75 -16.08 11.45
CA GLY A 66 -4.34 -16.18 12.80
C GLY A 66 -5.84 -16.40 12.77
N THR A 67 -6.55 -15.71 11.86
CA THR A 67 -8.00 -15.81 11.70
C THR A 67 -8.43 -17.20 11.22
N ILE A 68 -7.74 -17.75 10.21
CA ILE A 68 -8.03 -19.11 9.71
C ILE A 68 -7.71 -20.15 10.76
N SER A 69 -6.54 -20.10 11.38
CA SER A 69 -6.15 -21.10 12.37
C SER A 69 -7.13 -21.21 13.53
N VAL A 70 -7.66 -20.07 14.01
CA VAL A 70 -8.64 -20.07 15.12
C VAL A 70 -10.05 -20.47 14.66
N SER A 71 -10.38 -20.29 13.38
CA SER A 71 -11.67 -20.74 12.83
C SER A 71 -11.73 -22.25 12.54
N THR A 72 -10.62 -22.95 12.78
CA THR A 72 -10.50 -24.41 12.59
C THR A 72 -10.24 -25.13 13.91
N ASP A 73 -10.06 -26.44 13.87
CA ASP A 73 -9.67 -27.27 15.01
C ASP A 73 -8.16 -27.17 15.38
N GLU A 74 -7.38 -26.40 14.57
CA GLU A 74 -5.93 -26.31 14.75
C GLU A 74 -5.53 -25.48 15.98
N ALA A 75 -6.30 -24.42 16.28
CA ALA A 75 -5.98 -23.52 17.36
C ALA A 75 -7.22 -23.01 18.08
N VAL A 76 -7.07 -22.76 19.39
CA VAL A 76 -8.10 -22.11 20.19
C VAL A 76 -7.47 -21.03 21.07
N SER A 77 -8.12 -19.88 21.17
CA SER A 77 -7.77 -18.83 22.11
C SER A 77 -8.66 -18.94 23.36
N PRO A 78 -8.18 -19.60 24.44
CA PRO A 78 -8.99 -19.81 25.64
C PRO A 78 -9.14 -18.50 26.41
N LEU A 79 -10.29 -18.35 27.06
CA LEU A 79 -10.49 -17.28 28.02
C LEU A 79 -9.57 -17.48 29.23
N ARG A 80 -8.74 -16.48 29.53
CA ARG A 80 -7.77 -16.52 30.63
C ARG A 80 -8.07 -15.46 31.66
N GLU A 81 -7.66 -15.73 32.91
CA GLU A 81 -7.69 -14.72 33.97
C GLU A 81 -6.88 -13.48 33.53
N GLY A 82 -7.41 -12.29 33.70
CA GLY A 82 -6.81 -11.03 33.26
C GLY A 82 -7.13 -10.63 31.80
N ASN A 83 -8.08 -11.32 31.15
CA ASN A 83 -8.58 -11.00 29.80
C ASN A 83 -7.48 -10.92 28.72
N GLN A 84 -6.39 -11.69 28.85
CA GLN A 84 -5.36 -11.76 27.82
C GLN A 84 -5.93 -12.46 26.56
N TRP A 85 -5.65 -11.91 25.38
CA TRP A 85 -6.10 -12.43 24.10
C TRP A 85 -7.63 -12.50 23.94
N VAL A 86 -8.38 -11.65 24.63
CA VAL A 86 -9.84 -11.61 24.46
C VAL A 86 -10.22 -10.85 23.19
N ASP A 87 -9.51 -9.77 22.87
CA ASP A 87 -9.70 -8.94 21.66
C ASP A 87 -11.20 -8.75 21.34
N ASP A 88 -11.97 -8.26 22.33
CA ASP A 88 -13.42 -8.07 22.25
C ASP A 88 -14.23 -9.33 21.90
N GLY A 89 -13.65 -10.52 22.08
CA GLY A 89 -14.28 -11.81 21.80
C GLY A 89 -14.11 -12.33 20.38
N VAL A 90 -13.33 -11.63 19.54
CA VAL A 90 -13.15 -11.96 18.14
C VAL A 90 -12.70 -13.41 17.91
N TRP A 91 -11.74 -13.89 18.70
CA TRP A 91 -11.23 -15.27 18.61
C TRP A 91 -12.27 -16.33 18.92
N ARG A 92 -13.13 -16.06 19.91
CA ARG A 92 -14.24 -16.93 20.26
C ARG A 92 -15.29 -16.94 19.16
N ASP A 93 -15.62 -15.80 18.61
CA ASP A 93 -16.60 -15.67 17.54
C ASP A 93 -16.11 -16.33 16.25
N MET A 94 -14.80 -16.25 15.96
CA MET A 94 -14.17 -16.98 14.86
C MET A 94 -14.23 -18.50 15.08
N HIS A 95 -13.86 -18.98 16.27
CA HIS A 95 -13.95 -20.41 16.60
C HIS A 95 -15.38 -20.94 16.60
N ALA A 96 -16.36 -20.16 17.06
CA ALA A 96 -17.76 -20.52 17.07
C ALA A 96 -18.45 -20.33 15.71
N HIS A 97 -17.77 -19.84 14.68
CA HIS A 97 -18.33 -19.53 13.37
C HIS A 97 -19.48 -18.51 13.43
N THR A 98 -19.39 -17.55 14.32
CA THR A 98 -20.39 -16.50 14.53
C THR A 98 -19.97 -15.13 14.01
N TRP A 99 -18.97 -15.10 13.12
CA TRP A 99 -18.48 -13.88 12.49
C TRP A 99 -19.55 -13.19 11.63
N ASN A 100 -19.34 -11.91 11.41
CA ASN A 100 -20.19 -11.08 10.55
C ASN A 100 -19.35 -10.04 9.78
N SER A 101 -19.96 -9.38 8.81
CA SER A 101 -19.28 -8.41 7.92
C SER A 101 -18.77 -7.15 8.61
N GLN A 102 -19.07 -6.93 9.90
CA GLN A 102 -18.61 -5.78 10.66
C GLN A 102 -17.35 -6.09 11.48
N MET A 103 -16.86 -7.34 11.46
CA MET A 103 -15.66 -7.70 12.19
C MET A 103 -14.42 -7.07 11.54
N GLN A 104 -13.67 -6.35 12.35
CA GLN A 104 -12.45 -5.64 11.94
C GLN A 104 -11.40 -6.57 11.30
N ASP A 105 -11.30 -7.81 11.78
CA ASP A 105 -10.33 -8.78 11.28
C ASP A 105 -10.66 -9.21 9.84
N LEU A 106 -11.93 -9.39 9.50
CA LEU A 106 -12.36 -9.68 8.14
C LEU A 106 -12.10 -8.49 7.20
N GLN A 107 -12.34 -7.26 7.66
CA GLN A 107 -11.99 -6.06 6.92
C GLN A 107 -10.47 -5.97 6.70
N THR A 108 -9.67 -6.24 7.73
CA THR A 108 -8.20 -6.24 7.63
C THR A 108 -7.70 -7.24 6.59
N ILE A 109 -8.31 -8.44 6.52
CA ILE A 109 -7.98 -9.45 5.52
C ILE A 109 -8.34 -8.96 4.11
N TRP A 110 -9.53 -8.39 3.95
CA TRP A 110 -9.96 -7.81 2.68
C TRP A 110 -9.00 -6.73 2.19
N GLU A 111 -8.69 -5.76 3.04
CA GLU A 111 -7.74 -4.67 2.73
C GLU A 111 -6.34 -5.19 2.40
N PHE A 112 -5.89 -6.25 3.09
CA PHE A 112 -4.61 -6.88 2.79
C PHE A 112 -4.62 -7.53 1.39
N LEU A 113 -5.65 -8.29 1.04
CA LEU A 113 -5.70 -8.99 -0.23
C LEU A 113 -5.84 -8.03 -1.42
N PHE A 114 -6.76 -7.07 -1.33
CA PHE A 114 -6.96 -6.09 -2.40
C PHE A 114 -5.83 -5.07 -2.49
N GLY A 115 -5.21 -4.70 -1.37
CA GLY A 115 -3.98 -3.90 -1.40
C GLY A 115 -2.81 -4.62 -2.07
N GLY A 116 -2.70 -5.94 -1.90
CA GLY A 116 -1.71 -6.76 -2.62
C GLY A 116 -1.99 -6.85 -4.12
N ILE A 117 -3.26 -6.99 -4.51
CA ILE A 117 -3.70 -6.98 -5.92
C ILE A 117 -3.36 -5.62 -6.55
N SER A 118 -3.73 -4.52 -5.88
CA SER A 118 -3.45 -3.17 -6.35
C SER A 118 -1.94 -2.91 -6.50
N LEU A 119 -1.14 -3.34 -5.53
CA LEU A 119 0.32 -3.26 -5.60
C LEU A 119 0.89 -4.01 -6.81
N CYS A 120 0.39 -5.23 -7.09
CA CYS A 120 0.81 -5.99 -8.26
C CYS A 120 0.40 -5.30 -9.57
N ASN A 121 -0.82 -4.77 -9.66
CA ASN A 121 -1.29 -4.02 -10.82
C ASN A 121 -0.43 -2.77 -11.07
N GLN A 122 -0.11 -2.03 -10.00
CA GLN A 122 0.77 -0.86 -10.08
C GLN A 122 2.15 -1.22 -10.62
N ILE A 123 2.79 -2.26 -10.06
CA ILE A 123 4.14 -2.69 -10.49
C ILE A 123 4.12 -3.14 -11.95
N LEU A 124 3.11 -3.91 -12.37
CA LEU A 124 2.99 -4.35 -13.77
C LEU A 124 2.79 -3.17 -14.71
N TYR A 125 1.99 -2.19 -14.33
CA TYR A 125 1.81 -0.95 -15.09
C TYR A 125 3.12 -0.16 -15.21
N GLU A 126 3.84 0.04 -14.10
CA GLU A 126 5.12 0.75 -14.07
C GLU A 126 6.18 0.03 -14.93
N PHE A 127 6.21 -1.31 -14.91
CA PHE A 127 7.09 -2.12 -15.76
C PHE A 127 6.79 -1.98 -17.26
N ASP A 128 5.52 -1.84 -17.61
CA ASP A 128 5.07 -1.65 -19.00
C ASP A 128 5.41 -0.25 -19.53
N GLN A 129 5.33 0.77 -18.67
CA GLN A 129 5.65 2.16 -19.04
C GLN A 129 7.15 2.39 -19.25
N SER A 130 8.03 1.57 -18.66
CA SER A 130 9.47 1.74 -18.78
C SER A 130 10.00 1.13 -20.07
N SER A 131 10.81 1.91 -20.80
CA SER A 131 11.54 1.48 -22.01
C SER A 131 12.78 0.64 -21.71
N VAL A 132 13.14 0.46 -20.44
CA VAL A 132 14.30 -0.33 -20.01
C VAL A 132 14.02 -1.81 -20.25
N ASP A 133 14.95 -2.49 -20.90
CA ASP A 133 14.90 -3.92 -21.19
C ASP A 133 16.15 -4.62 -20.64
N PHE A 134 15.95 -5.82 -20.08
CA PHE A 134 17.01 -6.67 -19.55
C PHE A 134 16.57 -8.14 -19.61
N GLU A 135 17.52 -9.07 -19.62
CA GLU A 135 17.26 -10.50 -19.84
C GLU A 135 16.25 -11.10 -18.85
N ALA A 136 16.29 -10.69 -17.60
CA ALA A 136 15.41 -11.21 -16.53
C ALA A 136 14.03 -10.54 -16.48
N LYS A 137 13.76 -9.44 -17.21
CA LYS A 137 12.49 -8.70 -17.14
C LYS A 137 11.25 -9.57 -17.36
N PRO A 138 11.19 -10.49 -18.36
CA PRO A 138 10.03 -11.35 -18.55
C PRO A 138 9.77 -12.29 -17.36
N SER A 139 10.82 -12.79 -16.72
CA SER A 139 10.73 -13.66 -15.54
C SER A 139 10.19 -12.88 -14.34
N LEU A 140 10.62 -11.65 -14.15
CA LEU A 140 10.18 -10.77 -13.08
C LEU A 140 8.69 -10.38 -13.26
N VAL A 141 8.27 -10.09 -14.49
CA VAL A 141 6.85 -9.86 -14.82
C VAL A 141 6.01 -11.10 -14.48
N ALA A 142 6.48 -12.30 -14.85
CA ALA A 142 5.79 -13.55 -14.55
C ALA A 142 5.67 -13.77 -13.03
N GLU A 143 6.68 -13.43 -12.26
CA GLU A 143 6.68 -13.51 -10.80
C GLU A 143 5.59 -12.59 -10.19
N VAL A 144 5.51 -11.34 -10.63
CA VAL A 144 4.45 -10.41 -10.17
C VAL A 144 3.05 -10.91 -10.55
N LEU A 145 2.88 -11.49 -11.74
CA LEU A 145 1.63 -12.10 -12.18
C LEU A 145 1.22 -13.29 -11.30
N VAL A 146 2.17 -14.14 -10.91
CA VAL A 146 1.93 -15.26 -9.99
C VAL A 146 1.50 -14.74 -8.62
N MET A 147 2.14 -13.69 -8.11
CA MET A 147 1.78 -13.07 -6.83
C MET A 147 0.37 -12.46 -6.88
N ARG A 148 0.01 -11.77 -7.97
CA ARG A 148 -1.36 -11.28 -8.16
C ARG A 148 -2.38 -12.40 -8.15
N ALA A 149 -2.10 -13.49 -8.86
CA ALA A 149 -2.96 -14.66 -8.88
C ALA A 149 -3.10 -15.29 -7.48
N TRP A 150 -2.04 -15.31 -6.69
CA TRP A 150 -2.07 -15.78 -5.31
C TRP A 150 -2.97 -14.92 -4.41
N PHE A 151 -2.91 -13.59 -4.52
CA PHE A 151 -3.82 -12.71 -3.79
C PHE A 151 -5.28 -12.95 -4.20
N TYR A 152 -5.57 -13.07 -5.49
CA TYR A 152 -6.92 -13.39 -5.98
C TYR A 152 -7.40 -14.76 -5.52
N LEU A 153 -6.55 -15.77 -5.53
CA LEU A 153 -6.90 -17.11 -5.04
C LEU A 153 -7.36 -17.05 -3.58
N ASN A 154 -6.61 -16.38 -2.72
CA ASN A 154 -6.97 -16.20 -1.31
C ASN A 154 -8.25 -15.35 -1.15
N ALA A 155 -8.42 -14.32 -1.96
CA ALA A 155 -9.63 -13.50 -1.92
C ALA A 155 -10.87 -14.33 -2.31
N MET A 156 -10.78 -15.15 -3.34
CA MET A 156 -11.87 -16.04 -3.79
C MET A 156 -12.15 -17.15 -2.77
N ASP A 157 -11.12 -17.71 -2.16
CA ASP A 157 -11.26 -18.78 -1.16
C ASP A 157 -11.99 -18.30 0.08
N LEU A 158 -11.66 -17.09 0.56
CA LEU A 158 -12.19 -16.53 1.80
C LEU A 158 -13.54 -15.80 1.63
N PHE A 159 -13.76 -15.14 0.49
CA PHE A 159 -14.91 -14.26 0.27
C PHE A 159 -15.84 -14.71 -0.87
N GLY A 160 -15.46 -15.71 -1.64
CA GLY A 160 -16.27 -16.21 -2.76
C GLY A 160 -16.17 -15.30 -3.99
N ASN A 161 -17.30 -14.75 -4.43
CA ASN A 161 -17.34 -13.85 -5.58
C ASN A 161 -16.74 -12.49 -5.22
N VAL A 162 -15.58 -12.18 -5.78
CA VAL A 162 -14.85 -10.93 -5.53
C VAL A 162 -14.75 -10.09 -6.82
N PRO A 163 -14.61 -8.76 -6.70
CA PRO A 163 -14.30 -7.89 -7.84
C PRO A 163 -12.99 -8.33 -8.51
N PHE A 164 -12.95 -8.25 -9.84
CA PHE A 164 -11.76 -8.59 -10.60
C PHE A 164 -11.37 -7.44 -11.52
N THR A 165 -10.15 -6.93 -11.35
CA THR A 165 -9.51 -5.99 -12.27
C THR A 165 -8.03 -6.30 -12.41
N THR A 166 -7.48 -6.08 -13.59
CA THR A 166 -6.04 -6.13 -13.87
C THR A 166 -5.48 -4.77 -14.28
N ASP A 167 -6.34 -3.76 -14.29
CA ASP A 167 -5.99 -2.39 -14.63
C ASP A 167 -5.66 -1.60 -13.36
N PHE A 168 -4.52 -0.92 -13.38
CA PHE A 168 -4.11 -0.07 -12.27
C PHE A 168 -5.00 1.18 -12.15
N SER A 169 -5.57 1.68 -13.25
CA SER A 169 -6.45 2.84 -13.25
C SER A 169 -7.79 2.59 -12.54
N ASP A 170 -8.18 1.31 -12.36
CA ASP A 170 -9.44 0.89 -11.76
C ASP A 170 -9.29 0.46 -10.28
N THR A 171 -8.10 0.65 -9.66
CA THR A 171 -7.80 0.20 -8.29
C THR A 171 -7.73 1.32 -7.26
#